data_cdeadc83b76d893d595328c207385538
#
_entry.id   cdeadc83b76d893d595328c207385538
#
_cell.length_a   1.000
_cell.length_b   1.000
_cell.length_c   1.000
_cell.angle_alpha   90.00
_cell.angle_beta   90.00
_cell.angle_gamma   90.00
#
_symmetry.space_group_name_H-M   'P 1'
#
loop_
_entity.id
_entity.type
_entity.pdbx_description
1 polymer ?
#
loop_
_entity_poly.entity_id
_entity_poly.type
_entity_poly.pdbx_seq_one_letter_code
_entity_poly.pdbx_strand_id
1 'polypeptide(L)'
;MSDSVTATVARTPVDPATFRSLMTMHPAGVAVVTTVAPDGAPRGMTCSSVCSVSLRPPTLLVCLSAGSRTLAALLEASAFAVNLLHDKAEPAANLFATDTPDRFEKVEWAREPDRGLPHLIEDAHTIADCRVSETLTVGDHIVVFGEVLHVEALAILAPGPLLYGMRQYWSLTRR
;
A
#
# COMPACT_ATOMS: atom_id res chain seq x y z
N MET A 1 -42.41 37.94 1.29
CA MET A 1 -41.30 37.13 0.80
C MET A 1 -40.45 36.81 2.03
N SER A 2 -40.55 35.57 2.50
CA SER A 2 -39.86 35.13 3.73
C SER A 2 -38.58 34.42 3.30
N ASP A 3 -37.43 35.08 3.52
CA ASP A 3 -36.10 34.47 3.32
C ASP A 3 -35.87 33.43 4.42
N SER A 4 -36.09 32.16 4.08
CA SER A 4 -35.68 31.05 4.92
C SER A 4 -34.18 30.88 4.84
N VAL A 5 -33.46 31.53 5.76
CA VAL A 5 -32.02 31.28 5.97
C VAL A 5 -31.87 29.88 6.56
N THR A 6 -31.58 28.91 5.71
CA THR A 6 -31.20 27.56 6.16
C THR A 6 -29.83 27.66 6.87
N ALA A 7 -29.85 27.68 8.19
CA ALA A 7 -28.62 27.66 8.99
C ALA A 7 -27.86 26.37 8.68
N THR A 8 -26.71 26.49 8.01
CA THR A 8 -25.79 25.37 7.79
C THR A 8 -25.21 24.99 9.16
N VAL A 9 -25.69 23.89 9.72
CA VAL A 9 -25.11 23.32 10.93
C VAL A 9 -23.67 22.90 10.61
N ALA A 10 -22.68 23.58 11.17
CA ALA A 10 -21.30 23.18 11.05
C ALA A 10 -21.10 21.82 11.72
N ARG A 11 -20.79 20.79 10.92
CA ARG A 11 -20.52 19.44 11.41
C ARG A 11 -19.08 19.36 11.93
N THR A 12 -18.91 18.80 13.12
CA THR A 12 -17.56 18.47 13.64
C THR A 12 -17.07 17.16 13.01
N PRO A 13 -15.76 16.99 12.81
CA PRO A 13 -15.20 15.71 12.40
C PRO A 13 -15.64 14.57 13.33
N VAL A 14 -15.85 13.40 12.76
CA VAL A 14 -16.13 12.18 13.54
C VAL A 14 -14.90 11.75 14.32
N ASP A 15 -15.11 11.05 15.44
CA ASP A 15 -14.03 10.49 16.23
C ASP A 15 -13.31 9.32 15.49
N PRO A 16 -12.06 8.98 15.86
CA PRO A 16 -11.28 7.95 15.18
C PRO A 16 -11.89 6.54 15.22
N ALA A 17 -12.71 6.20 16.23
CA ALA A 17 -13.33 4.89 16.31
C ALA A 17 -14.48 4.76 15.29
N THR A 18 -15.29 5.80 15.16
CA THR A 18 -16.35 5.90 14.15
C THR A 18 -15.75 5.83 12.74
N PHE A 19 -14.66 6.56 12.48
CA PHE A 19 -13.97 6.51 11.18
C PHE A 19 -13.41 5.11 10.90
N ARG A 20 -12.76 4.46 11.87
CA ARG A 20 -12.28 3.07 11.71
C ARG A 20 -13.42 2.10 11.41
N SER A 21 -14.58 2.27 12.05
CA SER A 21 -15.75 1.43 11.79
C SER A 21 -16.26 1.57 10.36
N LEU A 22 -16.28 2.80 9.83
CA LEU A 22 -16.58 3.06 8.42
C LEU A 22 -15.59 2.33 7.50
N MET A 23 -14.28 2.51 7.74
CA MET A 23 -13.24 1.92 6.89
C MET A 23 -13.17 0.39 6.99
N THR A 24 -13.63 -0.21 8.10
CA THR A 24 -13.77 -1.66 8.21
C THR A 24 -14.69 -2.24 7.13
N MET A 25 -15.71 -1.50 6.71
CA MET A 25 -16.67 -1.93 5.68
C MET A 25 -16.21 -1.64 4.24
N HIS A 26 -15.04 -1.01 4.06
CA HIS A 26 -14.47 -0.70 2.76
C HIS A 26 -13.40 -1.74 2.38
N PRO A 27 -13.71 -2.75 1.55
CA PRO A 27 -12.72 -3.74 1.15
C PRO A 27 -11.70 -3.10 0.19
N ALA A 28 -10.44 -3.40 0.40
CA ALA A 28 -9.35 -2.91 -0.43
C ALA A 28 -8.41 -4.05 -0.82
N GLY A 29 -7.72 -3.90 -1.95
CA GLY A 29 -6.62 -4.78 -2.33
C GLY A 29 -5.48 -4.69 -1.32
N VAL A 30 -4.79 -5.80 -1.09
CA VAL A 30 -3.64 -5.87 -0.18
C VAL A 30 -2.35 -5.87 -0.98
N ALA A 31 -1.43 -5.01 -0.58
CA ALA A 31 -0.08 -4.95 -1.14
C ALA A 31 0.98 -4.93 -0.02
N VAL A 32 2.21 -5.27 -0.37
CA VAL A 32 3.38 -4.94 0.43
C VAL A 32 4.17 -3.87 -0.31
N VAL A 33 4.33 -2.71 0.31
CA VAL A 33 5.20 -1.65 -0.18
C VAL A 33 6.61 -1.95 0.30
N THR A 34 7.56 -2.03 -0.64
CA THR A 34 8.97 -2.35 -0.34
C THR A 34 9.91 -1.28 -0.86
N THR A 35 11.05 -1.14 -0.21
CA THR A 35 12.14 -0.24 -0.61
C THR A 35 13.47 -0.72 -0.04
N VAL A 36 14.54 -0.03 -0.34
CA VAL A 36 15.89 -0.31 0.19
C VAL A 36 16.33 0.84 1.06
N ALA A 37 16.80 0.54 2.26
CA ALA A 37 17.41 1.52 3.13
C ALA A 37 18.85 1.87 2.68
N PRO A 38 19.46 2.98 3.15
CA PRO A 38 20.82 3.40 2.75
C PRO A 38 21.90 2.37 3.00
N ASP A 39 21.72 1.53 4.01
CA ASP A 39 22.60 0.41 4.33
C ASP A 39 22.44 -0.80 3.40
N GLY A 40 21.56 -0.71 2.41
CA GLY A 40 21.22 -1.79 1.48
C GLY A 40 20.23 -2.80 2.06
N ALA A 41 19.76 -2.64 3.29
CA ALA A 41 18.80 -3.55 3.90
C ALA A 41 17.40 -3.36 3.32
N PRO A 42 16.67 -4.45 3.03
CA PRO A 42 15.30 -4.35 2.55
C PRO A 42 14.38 -3.82 3.66
N ARG A 43 13.40 -3.02 3.26
CA ARG A 43 12.31 -2.52 4.11
C ARG A 43 10.99 -2.79 3.42
N GLY A 44 9.95 -3.08 4.21
CA GLY A 44 8.63 -3.29 3.64
C GLY A 44 7.55 -3.23 4.71
N MET A 45 6.31 -2.94 4.29
CA MET A 45 5.12 -2.98 5.14
C MET A 45 3.88 -3.27 4.33
N THR A 46 2.93 -3.93 4.95
CA THR A 46 1.61 -4.18 4.35
C THR A 46 0.83 -2.86 4.23
N CYS A 47 0.23 -2.67 3.08
CA CYS A 47 -0.52 -1.48 2.74
C CYS A 47 -1.81 -1.87 1.99
N SER A 48 -2.93 -1.31 2.42
CA SER A 48 -4.24 -1.41 1.73
C SER A 48 -4.71 -0.08 1.15
N SER A 49 -3.92 0.98 1.29
CA SER A 49 -4.21 2.32 0.81
C SER A 49 -3.55 2.61 -0.55
N VAL A 50 -3.56 1.65 -1.45
CA VAL A 50 -3.07 1.83 -2.83
C VAL A 50 -4.21 2.37 -3.70
N CYS A 51 -3.95 3.45 -4.43
CA CYS A 51 -4.93 4.03 -5.33
C CYS A 51 -4.29 4.45 -6.65
N SER A 52 -4.97 4.17 -7.77
CA SER A 52 -4.62 4.71 -9.08
C SER A 52 -4.97 6.20 -9.13
N VAL A 53 -4.05 7.05 -9.60
CA VAL A 53 -4.20 8.51 -9.65
C VAL A 53 -4.29 9.03 -11.07
N SER A 54 -3.35 8.69 -11.94
CA SER A 54 -3.25 9.22 -13.30
C SER A 54 -2.73 8.17 -14.27
N LEU A 55 -3.12 8.29 -15.53
CA LEU A 55 -2.57 7.50 -16.63
C LEU A 55 -1.44 8.24 -17.37
N ARG A 56 -1.35 9.57 -17.22
CA ARG A 56 -0.36 10.39 -17.94
C ARG A 56 0.12 11.54 -17.06
N PRO A 57 1.27 11.38 -16.39
CA PRO A 57 2.10 10.16 -16.28
C PRO A 57 1.36 9.05 -15.47
N PRO A 58 1.72 7.78 -15.68
CA PRO A 58 1.15 6.68 -14.91
C PRO A 58 1.55 6.83 -13.45
N THR A 59 0.58 7.10 -12.59
CA THR A 59 0.82 7.46 -11.19
C THR A 59 -0.14 6.70 -10.28
N LEU A 60 0.39 6.16 -9.21
CA LEU A 60 -0.38 5.63 -8.08
C LEU A 60 -0.01 6.39 -6.79
N LEU A 61 -0.79 6.21 -5.74
CA LEU A 61 -0.43 6.65 -4.42
C LEU A 61 -0.50 5.52 -3.40
N VAL A 62 0.26 5.69 -2.32
CA VAL A 62 0.19 4.90 -1.10
C VAL A 62 0.16 5.83 0.12
N CYS A 63 -0.56 5.46 1.18
CA CYS A 63 -0.57 6.22 2.43
C CYS A 63 0.15 5.42 3.51
N LEU A 64 1.22 5.97 4.06
CA LEU A 64 2.06 5.31 5.06
C LEU A 64 2.09 6.14 6.35
N SER A 65 2.12 5.46 7.49
CA SER A 65 2.25 6.14 8.79
C SER A 65 3.56 6.94 8.84
N ALA A 66 3.49 8.20 9.32
CA ALA A 66 4.63 9.11 9.41
C ALA A 66 5.79 8.54 10.27
N GLY A 67 5.50 7.67 11.25
CA GLY A 67 6.50 7.01 12.08
C GLY A 67 7.07 5.70 11.49
N SER A 68 6.69 5.32 10.27
CA SER A 68 7.14 4.06 9.66
C SER A 68 8.60 4.10 9.22
N ARG A 69 9.38 3.09 9.62
CA ARG A 69 10.76 2.90 9.14
C ARG A 69 10.82 2.65 7.62
N THR A 70 9.78 2.01 7.07
CA THR A 70 9.65 1.81 5.62
C THR A 70 9.46 3.13 4.89
N LEU A 71 8.62 4.04 5.43
CA LEU A 71 8.44 5.37 4.86
C LEU A 71 9.76 6.16 4.87
N ALA A 72 10.47 6.18 6.00
CA ALA A 72 11.74 6.90 6.10
C ALA A 72 12.75 6.43 5.03
N ALA A 73 12.92 5.11 4.88
CA ALA A 73 13.79 4.53 3.86
C ALA A 73 13.30 4.84 2.42
N LEU A 74 11.99 4.78 2.20
CA LEU A 74 11.37 5.08 0.90
C LEU A 74 11.63 6.52 0.45
N LEU A 75 11.48 7.47 1.36
CA LEU A 75 11.73 8.90 1.06
C LEU A 75 13.20 9.16 0.74
N GLU A 76 14.12 8.49 1.44
CA GLU A 76 15.55 8.60 1.20
C GLU A 76 15.96 7.94 -0.12
N ALA A 77 15.45 6.73 -0.42
CA ALA A 77 15.67 6.06 -1.70
C ALA A 77 14.98 6.76 -2.88
N SER A 78 13.98 7.58 -2.63
CA SER A 78 13.10 8.20 -3.64
C SER A 78 12.49 7.17 -4.60
N ALA A 79 12.35 5.91 -4.17
CA ALA A 79 11.84 4.80 -4.96
C ALA A 79 11.23 3.72 -4.06
N PHE A 80 10.24 3.01 -4.60
CA PHE A 80 9.57 1.90 -3.91
C PHE A 80 8.93 0.93 -4.91
N ALA A 81 8.72 -0.31 -4.49
CA ALA A 81 7.90 -1.26 -5.22
C ALA A 81 6.57 -1.48 -4.50
N VAL A 82 5.51 -1.67 -5.28
CA VAL A 82 4.19 -2.10 -4.81
C VAL A 82 3.98 -3.54 -5.26
N ASN A 83 4.09 -4.47 -4.32
CA ASN A 83 3.86 -5.90 -4.53
C ASN A 83 2.38 -6.18 -4.29
N LEU A 84 1.57 -6.30 -5.35
CA LEU A 84 0.14 -6.62 -5.24
C LEU A 84 -0.01 -8.11 -4.92
N LEU A 85 -0.52 -8.41 -3.73
CA LEU A 85 -0.55 -9.78 -3.22
C LEU A 85 -1.67 -10.62 -3.85
N HIS A 86 -1.38 -11.89 -4.11
CA HIS A 86 -2.37 -12.86 -4.54
C HIS A 86 -3.13 -13.47 -3.34
N ASP A 87 -4.24 -14.13 -3.61
CA ASP A 87 -5.21 -14.63 -2.61
C ASP A 87 -4.68 -15.67 -1.62
N LYS A 88 -3.50 -16.26 -1.89
CA LYS A 88 -2.83 -17.20 -0.96
C LYS A 88 -1.75 -16.53 -0.11
N ALA A 89 -1.47 -15.24 -0.34
CA ALA A 89 -0.39 -14.51 0.31
C ALA A 89 -0.80 -13.86 1.65
N GLU A 90 -1.87 -14.33 2.29
CA GLU A 90 -2.26 -13.88 3.64
C GLU A 90 -1.11 -14.01 4.66
N PRO A 91 -0.28 -15.09 4.68
CA PRO A 91 0.86 -15.16 5.60
C PRO A 91 1.86 -14.02 5.43
N ALA A 92 2.20 -13.65 4.19
CA ALA A 92 3.08 -12.53 3.90
C ALA A 92 2.43 -11.19 4.29
N ALA A 93 1.13 -11.00 3.99
CA ALA A 93 0.39 -9.82 4.41
C ALA A 93 0.44 -9.62 5.94
N ASN A 94 0.20 -10.67 6.72
CA ASN A 94 0.27 -10.62 8.17
C ASN A 94 1.71 -10.35 8.67
N LEU A 95 2.71 -10.96 8.07
CA LEU A 95 4.12 -10.78 8.44
C LEU A 95 4.56 -9.32 8.28
N PHE A 96 4.22 -8.70 7.15
CA PHE A 96 4.58 -7.31 6.87
C PHE A 96 3.65 -6.27 7.54
N ALA A 97 2.54 -6.69 8.13
CA ALA A 97 1.67 -5.84 8.96
C ALA A 97 2.22 -5.63 10.39
N THR A 98 3.24 -6.37 10.80
CA THR A 98 3.85 -6.29 12.12
C THR A 98 5.28 -5.76 12.05
N ASP A 99 5.84 -5.36 13.20
CA ASP A 99 7.27 -4.98 13.32
C ASP A 99 8.19 -6.19 13.55
N THR A 100 7.80 -7.38 13.10
CA THR A 100 8.62 -8.60 13.22
C THR A 100 9.99 -8.36 12.60
N PRO A 101 11.10 -8.58 13.34
CA PRO A 101 12.43 -8.56 12.75
C PRO A 101 12.57 -9.69 11.72
N ASP A 102 13.53 -9.56 10.82
CA ASP A 102 13.94 -10.61 9.86
C ASP A 102 12.81 -11.13 8.96
N ARG A 103 11.79 -10.25 8.69
CA ARG A 103 10.62 -10.62 7.88
C ARG A 103 11.00 -11.01 6.44
N PHE A 104 12.07 -10.44 5.89
CA PHE A 104 12.58 -10.79 4.57
C PHE A 104 13.33 -12.14 4.53
N GLU A 105 13.69 -12.71 5.66
CA GLU A 105 14.23 -14.07 5.76
C GLU A 105 13.12 -15.15 5.73
N LYS A 106 11.84 -14.72 5.83
CA LYS A 106 10.67 -15.61 5.92
C LYS A 106 9.82 -15.62 4.65
N VAL A 107 10.25 -14.93 3.62
CA VAL A 107 9.58 -14.83 2.32
C VAL A 107 10.60 -14.97 1.21
N GLU A 108 10.18 -15.48 0.07
CA GLU A 108 10.99 -15.50 -1.15
C GLU A 108 10.92 -14.17 -1.84
N TRP A 109 12.06 -13.53 -2.04
CA TRP A 109 12.14 -12.24 -2.69
C TRP A 109 13.40 -12.11 -3.54
N ALA A 110 13.34 -11.27 -4.55
CA ALA A 110 14.46 -10.93 -5.42
C ALA A 110 14.74 -9.43 -5.40
N ARG A 111 15.96 -9.04 -5.74
CA ARG A 111 16.31 -7.64 -5.99
C ARG A 111 15.98 -7.29 -7.44
N GLU A 112 15.20 -6.25 -7.63
CA GLU A 112 15.03 -5.64 -8.94
C GLU A 112 16.40 -5.12 -9.44
N PRO A 113 16.73 -5.30 -10.77
CA PRO A 113 18.09 -5.07 -11.28
C PRO A 113 18.61 -3.63 -11.18
N ASP A 114 17.75 -2.63 -11.38
CA ASP A 114 18.18 -1.23 -11.55
C ASP A 114 18.39 -0.52 -10.21
N ARG A 115 17.46 -0.67 -9.27
CA ARG A 115 17.43 0.04 -7.99
C ARG A 115 17.52 -0.86 -6.78
N GLY A 116 17.50 -2.18 -6.99
CA GLY A 116 17.56 -3.18 -5.94
C GLY A 116 16.31 -3.27 -5.09
N LEU A 117 15.17 -2.79 -5.59
CA LEU A 117 13.89 -2.84 -4.87
C LEU A 117 13.50 -4.29 -4.58
N PRO A 118 13.04 -4.61 -3.36
CA PRO A 118 12.63 -5.97 -3.04
C PRO A 118 11.31 -6.35 -3.73
N HIS A 119 11.32 -7.38 -4.55
CA HIS A 119 10.18 -8.00 -5.20
C HIS A 119 9.80 -9.29 -4.49
N LEU A 120 8.58 -9.42 -3.97
CA LEU A 120 8.07 -10.63 -3.32
C LEU A 120 7.58 -11.61 -4.40
N ILE A 121 8.50 -12.40 -4.93
CA ILE A 121 8.30 -13.20 -6.15
C ILE A 121 7.31 -14.35 -6.00
N GLU A 122 7.10 -14.86 -4.79
CA GLU A 122 6.14 -15.94 -4.51
C GLU A 122 4.79 -15.42 -4.00
N ASP A 123 4.75 -14.20 -3.44
CA ASP A 123 3.55 -13.66 -2.78
C ASP A 123 2.80 -12.63 -3.62
N ALA A 124 3.47 -11.99 -4.59
CA ALA A 124 2.84 -11.00 -5.46
C ALA A 124 2.37 -11.63 -6.78
N HIS A 125 1.23 -11.18 -7.31
CA HIS A 125 0.81 -11.50 -8.68
C HIS A 125 1.26 -10.43 -9.69
N THR A 126 1.50 -9.22 -9.24
CA THR A 126 1.98 -8.11 -10.05
C THR A 126 2.78 -7.17 -9.17
N ILE A 127 3.87 -6.66 -9.68
CA ILE A 127 4.74 -5.72 -8.99
C ILE A 127 4.86 -4.45 -9.83
N ALA A 128 4.77 -3.30 -9.19
CA ALA A 128 4.97 -2.00 -9.84
C ALA A 128 6.14 -1.27 -9.17
N ASP A 129 7.18 -0.93 -9.95
CA ASP A 129 8.31 -0.12 -9.51
C ASP A 129 8.01 1.35 -9.73
N CYS A 130 8.16 2.13 -8.67
CA CYS A 130 7.75 3.51 -8.62
C CYS A 130 8.91 4.43 -8.23
N ARG A 131 8.96 5.60 -8.88
CA ARG A 131 9.74 6.74 -8.42
C ARG A 131 8.81 7.68 -7.63
N VAL A 132 9.26 8.15 -6.47
CA VAL A 132 8.52 9.18 -5.73
C VAL A 132 8.46 10.45 -6.56
N SER A 133 7.26 10.94 -6.85
CA SER A 133 7.03 12.19 -7.58
C SER A 133 6.62 13.33 -6.67
N GLU A 134 5.83 13.04 -5.65
CA GLU A 134 5.32 14.03 -4.69
C GLU A 134 4.96 13.37 -3.36
N THR A 135 4.94 14.15 -2.29
CA THR A 135 4.45 13.72 -0.99
C THR A 135 3.56 14.77 -0.35
N LEU A 136 2.53 14.33 0.36
CA LEU A 136 1.62 15.19 1.09
C LEU A 136 1.41 14.68 2.52
N THR A 137 1.71 15.52 3.51
CA THR A 137 1.45 15.19 4.91
C THR A 137 -0.03 15.41 5.24
N VAL A 138 -0.71 14.39 5.75
CA VAL A 138 -2.10 14.45 6.18
C VAL A 138 -2.21 13.80 7.57
N GLY A 139 -2.31 14.61 8.59
CA GLY A 139 -2.39 14.14 9.99
C GLY A 139 -1.17 13.30 10.37
N ASP A 140 -1.39 12.04 10.73
CA ASP A 140 -0.38 11.07 11.15
C ASP A 140 0.14 10.18 9.99
N HIS A 141 -0.25 10.49 8.75
CA HIS A 141 0.15 9.77 7.54
C HIS A 141 0.81 10.69 6.51
N ILE A 142 1.64 10.08 5.68
CA ILE A 142 2.19 10.69 4.46
C ILE A 142 1.57 9.96 3.25
N VAL A 143 0.93 10.72 2.39
CA VAL A 143 0.54 10.28 1.04
C VAL A 143 1.77 10.40 0.15
N VAL A 144 2.20 9.29 -0.43
CA VAL A 144 3.33 9.23 -1.36
C VAL A 144 2.80 8.95 -2.74
N PHE A 145 3.02 9.87 -3.67
CA PHE A 145 2.71 9.67 -5.08
C PHE A 145 3.92 9.04 -5.77
N GLY A 146 3.68 7.94 -6.48
CA GLY A 146 4.69 7.20 -7.23
C GLY A 146 4.36 7.19 -8.71
N GLU A 147 5.28 7.73 -9.53
CA GLU A 147 5.24 7.50 -10.97
C GLU A 147 5.70 6.06 -11.24
N VAL A 148 4.84 5.29 -11.90
CA VAL A 148 5.11 3.88 -12.22
C VAL A 148 6.06 3.82 -13.41
N LEU A 149 7.25 3.28 -13.20
CA LEU A 149 8.31 3.17 -14.20
C LEU A 149 8.37 1.80 -14.86
N HIS A 150 8.02 0.75 -14.10
CA HIS A 150 8.01 -0.63 -14.57
C HIS A 150 6.89 -1.42 -13.91
N VAL A 151 6.36 -2.42 -14.62
CA VAL A 151 5.37 -3.36 -14.12
C VAL A 151 5.77 -4.77 -14.52
N GLU A 152 5.90 -5.65 -13.55
CA GLU A 152 6.15 -7.06 -13.75
C GLU A 152 4.90 -7.86 -13.36
N ALA A 153 4.36 -8.64 -14.30
CA ALA A 153 3.31 -9.62 -14.03
C ALA A 153 3.95 -10.98 -13.80
N LEU A 154 3.83 -11.51 -12.59
CA LEU A 154 4.40 -12.82 -12.26
C LEU A 154 3.50 -13.93 -12.79
N ALA A 155 4.12 -14.99 -13.34
CA ALA A 155 3.42 -16.12 -13.95
C ALA A 155 2.87 -17.07 -12.88
N ILE A 156 1.98 -16.58 -12.03
CA ILE A 156 1.27 -17.39 -11.04
C ILE A 156 0.00 -17.93 -11.69
N LEU A 157 -0.25 -19.24 -11.60
CA LEU A 157 -1.42 -19.91 -12.16
C LEU A 157 -2.72 -19.34 -11.59
N ALA A 158 -3.29 -18.36 -12.28
CA ALA A 158 -4.61 -17.76 -12.06
C ALA A 158 -4.93 -17.35 -10.60
N PRO A 159 -4.10 -16.62 -9.88
CA PRO A 159 -4.45 -16.14 -8.56
C PRO A 159 -5.42 -14.98 -8.68
N GLY A 160 -6.42 -14.97 -7.81
CA GLY A 160 -7.18 -13.75 -7.52
C GLY A 160 -6.36 -12.79 -6.67
N PRO A 161 -6.72 -11.50 -6.61
CA PRO A 161 -6.10 -10.57 -5.68
C PRO A 161 -6.51 -10.88 -4.23
N LEU A 162 -5.58 -10.68 -3.30
CA LEU A 162 -5.89 -10.67 -1.88
C LEU A 162 -6.63 -9.38 -1.52
N LEU A 163 -7.76 -9.50 -0.85
CA LEU A 163 -8.53 -8.36 -0.34
C LEU A 163 -8.54 -8.37 1.19
N TYR A 164 -8.65 -7.19 1.80
CA TYR A 164 -8.89 -7.02 3.22
C TYR A 164 -10.10 -6.13 3.46
N GLY A 165 -11.04 -6.60 4.26
CA GLY A 165 -12.25 -5.88 4.67
C GLY A 165 -12.96 -6.64 5.76
N MET A 166 -13.82 -5.99 6.54
CA MET A 166 -14.52 -6.57 7.69
C MET A 166 -13.57 -7.30 8.68
N ARG A 167 -12.32 -6.79 8.80
CA ARG A 167 -11.24 -7.30 9.64
C ARG A 167 -10.78 -8.72 9.29
N GLN A 168 -10.93 -9.14 8.05
CA GLN A 168 -10.46 -10.43 7.55
C GLN A 168 -10.03 -10.34 6.10
N TYR A 169 -9.32 -11.38 5.64
CA TYR A 169 -8.90 -11.48 4.25
C TYR A 169 -9.96 -12.19 3.41
N TRP A 170 -10.00 -11.84 2.13
CA TRP A 170 -10.94 -12.35 1.15
C TRP A 170 -10.24 -12.63 -0.16
N SER A 171 -10.76 -13.56 -0.93
CA SER A 171 -10.42 -13.77 -2.33
C SER A 171 -11.63 -13.46 -3.22
N LEU A 172 -11.37 -13.02 -4.46
CA LEU A 172 -12.43 -12.85 -5.46
C LEU A 172 -12.75 -14.22 -6.09
N THR A 173 -13.98 -14.70 -5.91
CA THR A 173 -14.53 -15.78 -6.70
C THR A 173 -15.37 -15.22 -7.85
N ARG A 174 -15.09 -15.62 -9.10
CA ARG A 174 -16.02 -15.33 -10.21
C ARG A 174 -17.35 -16.03 -9.93
N ARG A 175 -18.43 -15.27 -10.00
CA ARG A 175 -19.79 -15.84 -9.99
C ARG A 175 -20.11 -16.44 -11.36
#